data_66fef9f85782aee3cea24acc3cc19f02
#
_entry.id   66fef9f85782aee3cea24acc3cc19f02
#
_cell.length_a   1.000
_cell.length_b   1.000
_cell.length_c   1.000
_cell.angle_alpha   90.00
_cell.angle_beta   90.00
_cell.angle_gamma   90.00
#
_symmetry.space_group_name_H-M   'P 1'
#
loop_
_entity.id
_entity.type
_entity.pdbx_description
1 polymer ?
#
loop_
_entity_poly.entity_id
_entity_poly.type
_entity_poly.pdbx_seq_one_letter_code
_entity_poly.pdbx_strand_id
1 'polypeptide(L)'
;MIKRSVQLLILGMIGLASSVLNSAGNTDELSDFEHSFNTIQESSTPEEPFQPLKAGDYDQAYDYYIQGYYLKAFREALRRAEKNDPFAQTLLARIYMEGCAVPVDGARAALWFERAAKQGEPQAQLRYGLMLFDGNFVKQNQELGEQFIRKSVNAGVKEAYFYYGQLLLYKASQEKQTLPGVSSQSRENEAIEQALKWHLKGAALGDAEAAFAAAKILSLGTLNRPKDERNARKLLEVAAQNNHLKAQLHLAQWLIQGRGGEKDFDRAFHLLLHNATHMVAPAQISLARLYRDGIGTKGDTIMAAAWYLLAKEAKMQAPDLEIMLQGMDNTQREKAQKEAIKLLPVF
;
A
#
# COMPACT_ATOMS: atom_id res chain seq x y z
N MET A 1 2.42 2.42 -9.07
CA MET A 1 1.46 1.72 -9.96
C MET A 1 1.13 0.29 -9.47
N ILE A 2 2.10 -0.59 -9.23
CA ILE A 2 1.84 -1.95 -8.69
C ILE A 2 0.99 -1.91 -7.39
N LYS A 3 1.18 -0.91 -6.52
CA LYS A 3 0.32 -0.71 -5.33
C LYS A 3 -1.16 -0.41 -5.66
N ARG A 4 -1.47 0.16 -6.84
CA ARG A 4 -2.87 0.45 -7.22
C ARG A 4 -3.62 -0.80 -7.70
N SER A 5 -2.97 -1.69 -8.44
CA SER A 5 -3.63 -2.93 -8.93
C SER A 5 -3.92 -3.91 -7.81
N VAL A 6 -3.01 -4.04 -6.84
CA VAL A 6 -3.27 -4.84 -5.62
C VAL A 6 -4.27 -4.14 -4.69
N GLN A 7 -4.35 -2.80 -4.72
CA GLN A 7 -5.45 -2.07 -4.04
C GLN A 7 -6.82 -2.35 -4.67
N LEU A 8 -6.90 -2.59 -5.98
CA LEU A 8 -8.14 -3.02 -6.66
C LEU A 8 -8.54 -4.45 -6.27
N LEU A 9 -7.58 -5.36 -6.09
CA LEU A 9 -7.81 -6.66 -5.47
C LEU A 9 -8.40 -6.52 -4.06
N ILE A 10 -7.90 -5.58 -3.27
CA ILE A 10 -8.40 -5.27 -1.91
C ILE A 10 -9.81 -4.65 -1.95
N LEU A 11 -10.12 -3.80 -2.93
CA LEU A 11 -11.44 -3.16 -3.06
C LEU A 11 -12.53 -4.14 -3.51
N GLY A 12 -12.19 -5.12 -4.35
CA GLY A 12 -13.12 -6.19 -4.75
C GLY A 12 -13.52 -7.12 -3.60
N MET A 13 -12.66 -7.27 -2.58
CA MET A 13 -12.94 -8.14 -1.42
C MET A 13 -13.63 -7.43 -0.25
N ILE A 14 -13.62 -6.09 -0.20
CA ILE A 14 -14.22 -5.29 0.87
C ILE A 14 -15.74 -5.10 0.69
N GLY A 15 -16.31 -5.48 -0.45
CA GLY A 15 -17.75 -5.35 -0.73
C GLY A 15 -18.68 -6.12 0.21
N LEU A 16 -18.18 -6.89 1.17
CA LEU A 16 -18.98 -7.72 2.07
C LEU A 16 -19.01 -7.26 3.55
N ALA A 17 -18.30 -6.20 3.91
CA ALA A 17 -18.33 -5.68 5.29
C ALA A 17 -18.52 -4.17 5.42
N SER A 18 -18.91 -3.47 4.35
CA SER A 18 -18.94 -2.01 4.35
C SER A 18 -20.26 -1.44 3.86
N SER A 19 -21.25 -1.46 4.71
CA SER A 19 -22.34 -0.47 4.61
C SER A 19 -21.96 0.93 5.17
N VAL A 20 -20.67 1.21 5.38
CA VAL A 20 -20.21 2.47 6.03
C VAL A 20 -19.10 3.23 5.26
N LEU A 21 -18.61 2.73 4.13
CA LEU A 21 -17.58 3.44 3.35
C LEU A 21 -17.96 3.46 1.85
N ASN A 22 -19.05 4.16 1.53
CA ASN A 22 -19.34 4.56 0.16
C ASN A 22 -18.73 5.94 -0.09
N SER A 23 -17.57 5.98 -0.75
CA SER A 23 -17.17 7.15 -1.53
C SER A 23 -16.44 6.64 -2.77
N ALA A 24 -17.16 6.71 -3.87
CA ALA A 24 -16.73 6.40 -5.22
C ALA A 24 -15.57 7.30 -5.64
N GLY A 25 -14.47 6.71 -6.10
CA GLY A 25 -13.43 7.37 -6.85
C GLY A 25 -13.26 6.67 -8.21
N ASN A 26 -13.45 7.40 -9.24
CA ASN A 26 -13.32 7.25 -10.68
C ASN A 26 -12.71 5.94 -11.22
N THR A 27 -13.52 5.22 -11.99
CA THR A 27 -13.19 3.99 -12.72
C THR A 27 -12.68 4.25 -14.16
N ASP A 28 -12.57 5.51 -14.61
CA ASP A 28 -12.32 5.84 -16.02
C ASP A 28 -10.83 5.90 -16.42
N GLU A 29 -9.88 5.84 -15.50
CA GLU A 29 -8.43 5.83 -15.82
C GLU A 29 -7.86 4.45 -16.17
N LEU A 30 -8.65 3.40 -16.13
CA LEU A 30 -8.18 2.02 -16.38
C LEU A 30 -8.36 1.56 -17.84
N SER A 31 -9.18 2.27 -18.65
CA SER A 31 -9.43 1.88 -20.04
C SER A 31 -8.30 2.23 -21.01
N ASP A 32 -7.45 3.19 -20.68
CA ASP A 32 -6.37 3.65 -21.57
C ASP A 32 -5.12 2.77 -21.53
N PHE A 33 -5.04 1.81 -20.60
CA PHE A 33 -3.89 0.93 -20.46
C PHE A 33 -3.97 -0.38 -21.27
N GLU A 34 -5.12 -0.72 -21.82
CA GLU A 34 -5.31 -2.03 -22.49
C GLU A 34 -4.77 -2.09 -23.94
N HIS A 35 -4.38 -0.98 -24.57
CA HIS A 35 -4.08 -0.95 -26.01
C HIS A 35 -2.60 -1.01 -26.43
N SER A 36 -1.63 -1.14 -25.52
CA SER A 36 -0.20 -1.05 -25.90
C SER A 36 0.59 -2.36 -25.97
N PHE A 37 -0.04 -3.55 -25.95
CA PHE A 37 0.67 -4.79 -25.64
C PHE A 37 1.03 -5.74 -26.80
N ASN A 38 0.92 -5.38 -28.05
CA ASN A 38 1.02 -6.39 -29.13
C ASN A 38 2.36 -6.43 -29.89
N THR A 39 3.53 -6.14 -29.33
CA THR A 39 4.78 -6.47 -30.06
C THR A 39 6.00 -6.51 -29.12
N ILE A 40 6.34 -7.66 -28.57
CA ILE A 40 7.71 -7.93 -28.12
C ILE A 40 8.08 -9.35 -28.56
N GLN A 41 8.89 -9.46 -29.61
CA GLN A 41 9.52 -10.70 -30.03
C GLN A 41 10.71 -11.07 -29.17
N GLU A 42 10.81 -12.37 -28.86
CA GLU A 42 11.92 -12.99 -28.12
C GLU A 42 13.24 -12.89 -28.92
N SER A 43 14.27 -12.34 -28.30
CA SER A 43 15.64 -12.53 -28.73
C SER A 43 16.35 -13.43 -27.70
N SER A 44 16.54 -14.69 -28.06
CA SER A 44 17.33 -15.66 -27.30
C SER A 44 18.78 -15.64 -27.77
N THR A 45 19.69 -15.13 -26.96
CA THR A 45 21.13 -15.37 -27.07
C THR A 45 21.60 -16.30 -25.94
N PRO A 46 22.54 -17.22 -26.19
CA PRO A 46 23.06 -18.10 -25.14
C PRO A 46 23.85 -17.28 -24.10
N GLU A 47 23.49 -17.43 -22.84
CA GLU A 47 24.02 -16.62 -21.74
C GLU A 47 25.13 -17.37 -20.99
N GLU A 48 26.25 -16.68 -20.73
CA GLU A 48 27.28 -17.19 -19.81
C GLU A 48 26.73 -17.25 -18.37
N PRO A 49 27.13 -18.27 -17.58
CA PRO A 49 26.59 -18.40 -16.21
C PRO A 49 27.10 -17.26 -15.32
N PHE A 50 26.13 -16.58 -14.67
CA PHE A 50 26.39 -15.54 -13.69
C PHE A 50 27.09 -16.10 -12.45
N GLN A 51 28.16 -15.44 -12.00
CA GLN A 51 28.74 -15.68 -10.68
C GLN A 51 28.11 -14.71 -9.67
N PRO A 52 27.30 -15.20 -8.70
CA PRO A 52 26.69 -14.34 -7.72
C PRO A 52 27.73 -13.59 -6.88
N LEU A 53 27.42 -12.34 -6.53
CA LEU A 53 28.20 -11.57 -5.56
C LEU A 53 28.28 -12.39 -4.26
N LYS A 54 29.50 -12.54 -3.71
CA LYS A 54 29.70 -13.21 -2.42
C LYS A 54 29.09 -12.35 -1.30
N ALA A 55 28.70 -12.99 -0.22
CA ALA A 55 28.23 -12.27 0.98
C ALA A 55 29.34 -11.30 1.45
N GLY A 56 29.04 -9.99 1.41
CA GLY A 56 30.01 -8.93 1.70
C GLY A 56 30.50 -8.14 0.48
N ASP A 57 30.20 -8.57 -0.74
CA ASP A 57 30.50 -7.78 -1.94
C ASP A 57 29.61 -6.52 -2.00
N TYR A 58 30.25 -5.42 -2.37
CA TYR A 58 29.62 -4.12 -2.47
C TYR A 58 28.79 -3.97 -3.75
N ASP A 59 27.48 -3.71 -3.62
CA ASP A 59 26.60 -3.44 -4.77
C ASP A 59 26.58 -1.95 -5.11
N GLN A 60 27.53 -1.53 -5.92
CA GLN A 60 27.67 -0.13 -6.35
C GLN A 60 26.44 0.39 -7.08
N ALA A 61 25.74 -0.44 -7.86
CA ALA A 61 24.54 -0.02 -8.59
C ALA A 61 23.40 0.30 -7.61
N TYR A 62 23.21 -0.54 -6.59
CA TYR A 62 22.20 -0.32 -5.57
C TYR A 62 22.53 0.90 -4.70
N ASP A 63 23.79 1.10 -4.34
CA ASP A 63 24.23 2.27 -3.59
C ASP A 63 23.97 3.58 -4.34
N TYR A 64 24.29 3.63 -5.62
CA TYR A 64 23.93 4.79 -6.44
C TYR A 64 22.43 5.03 -6.45
N TYR A 65 21.64 3.96 -6.48
CA TYR A 65 20.17 4.06 -6.46
C TYR A 65 19.65 4.65 -5.14
N ILE A 66 20.10 4.17 -3.98
CA ILE A 66 19.65 4.68 -2.67
C ILE A 66 20.10 6.11 -2.40
N GLN A 67 21.24 6.54 -2.98
CA GLN A 67 21.75 7.90 -2.90
C GLN A 67 21.09 8.87 -3.88
N GLY A 68 20.16 8.39 -4.75
CA GLY A 68 19.49 9.20 -5.75
C GLY A 68 20.30 9.45 -7.03
N TYR A 69 21.46 8.85 -7.20
CA TYR A 69 22.25 8.94 -8.44
C TYR A 69 21.74 7.99 -9.51
N TYR A 70 20.45 8.14 -9.87
CA TYR A 70 19.69 7.19 -10.67
C TYR A 70 20.31 6.88 -12.05
N LEU A 71 20.91 7.87 -12.75
CA LEU A 71 21.59 7.63 -14.02
C LEU A 71 22.85 6.77 -13.88
N LYS A 72 23.59 6.91 -12.77
CA LYS A 72 24.74 6.05 -12.48
C LYS A 72 24.29 4.64 -12.12
N ALA A 73 23.25 4.53 -11.29
CA ALA A 73 22.62 3.28 -10.93
C ALA A 73 22.13 2.53 -12.17
N PHE A 74 21.44 3.21 -13.08
CA PHE A 74 20.95 2.63 -14.33
C PHE A 74 22.09 2.06 -15.19
N ARG A 75 23.15 2.86 -15.44
CA ARG A 75 24.28 2.43 -16.28
C ARG A 75 24.99 1.21 -15.71
N GLU A 76 25.25 1.22 -14.40
CA GLU A 76 25.93 0.09 -13.74
C GLU A 76 25.02 -1.14 -13.66
N ALA A 77 23.74 -0.97 -13.34
CA ALA A 77 22.77 -2.05 -13.35
C ALA A 77 22.63 -2.67 -14.75
N LEU A 78 22.54 -1.84 -15.81
CA LEU A 78 22.43 -2.32 -17.19
C LEU A 78 23.67 -3.17 -17.57
N ARG A 79 24.88 -2.67 -17.31
CA ARG A 79 26.14 -3.36 -17.60
C ARG A 79 26.22 -4.76 -16.94
N ARG A 80 25.70 -4.88 -15.71
CA ARG A 80 25.69 -6.15 -14.95
C ARG A 80 24.51 -7.03 -15.37
N ALA A 81 23.35 -6.43 -15.63
CA ALA A 81 22.14 -7.15 -16.06
C ALA A 81 22.36 -7.86 -17.41
N GLU A 82 23.09 -7.23 -18.36
CA GLU A 82 23.50 -7.81 -19.63
C GLU A 82 24.47 -8.99 -19.45
N LYS A 83 25.19 -9.06 -18.32
CA LYS A 83 26.03 -10.21 -17.92
C LYS A 83 25.27 -11.22 -17.06
N ASN A 84 23.96 -11.17 -17.14
CA ASN A 84 23.03 -12.11 -16.48
C ASN A 84 23.03 -12.07 -14.94
N ASP A 85 23.40 -10.93 -14.33
CA ASP A 85 23.31 -10.69 -12.89
C ASP A 85 21.84 -10.49 -12.47
N PRO A 86 21.20 -11.41 -11.71
CA PRO A 86 19.79 -11.33 -11.37
C PRO A 86 19.45 -10.15 -10.42
N PHE A 87 20.37 -9.74 -9.55
CA PHE A 87 20.18 -8.57 -8.69
C PHE A 87 20.18 -7.28 -9.49
N ALA A 88 21.13 -7.16 -10.41
CA ALA A 88 21.20 -6.02 -11.33
C ALA A 88 20.00 -5.98 -12.27
N GLN A 89 19.50 -7.13 -12.76
CA GLN A 89 18.27 -7.23 -13.55
C GLN A 89 17.05 -6.75 -12.75
N THR A 90 16.96 -7.12 -11.47
CA THR A 90 15.89 -6.67 -10.56
C THR A 90 15.95 -5.17 -10.33
N LEU A 91 17.12 -4.61 -10.09
CA LEU A 91 17.31 -3.16 -9.93
C LEU A 91 16.99 -2.40 -11.22
N LEU A 92 17.45 -2.89 -12.36
CA LEU A 92 17.15 -2.29 -13.66
C LEU A 92 15.66 -2.28 -13.97
N ALA A 93 14.98 -3.40 -13.72
CA ALA A 93 13.53 -3.49 -13.84
C ALA A 93 12.81 -2.47 -12.94
N ARG A 94 13.29 -2.30 -11.72
CA ARG A 94 12.75 -1.31 -10.78
C ARG A 94 12.93 0.11 -11.29
N ILE A 95 14.12 0.45 -11.83
CA ILE A 95 14.38 1.77 -12.40
C ILE A 95 13.44 2.08 -13.58
N TYR A 96 13.17 1.09 -14.46
CA TYR A 96 12.19 1.24 -15.53
C TYR A 96 10.76 1.43 -15.01
N MET A 97 10.37 0.74 -13.92
CA MET A 97 9.04 0.90 -13.31
C MET A 97 8.83 2.27 -12.67
N GLU A 98 9.87 2.81 -12.05
CA GLU A 98 9.81 4.08 -11.31
C GLU A 98 10.02 5.29 -12.20
N GLY A 99 10.70 5.13 -13.33
CA GLY A 99 11.00 6.22 -14.26
C GLY A 99 12.00 7.24 -13.70
N CYS A 100 12.82 6.84 -12.73
CA CYS A 100 13.72 7.78 -12.02
C CYS A 100 15.01 8.13 -12.79
N ALA A 101 15.44 7.30 -13.75
CA ALA A 101 16.61 7.55 -14.60
C ALA A 101 16.25 7.61 -16.09
N VAL A 102 15.22 6.91 -16.49
CA VAL A 102 14.72 6.77 -17.85
C VAL A 102 13.20 6.86 -17.81
N PRO A 103 12.51 7.16 -18.91
CA PRO A 103 11.04 7.14 -18.93
C PRO A 103 10.48 5.80 -18.44
N VAL A 104 9.33 5.83 -17.76
CA VAL A 104 8.64 4.63 -17.29
C VAL A 104 8.39 3.67 -18.45
N ASP A 105 8.86 2.43 -18.30
CA ASP A 105 8.65 1.36 -19.28
C ASP A 105 8.34 0.04 -18.56
N GLY A 106 7.06 -0.21 -18.35
CA GLY A 106 6.59 -1.41 -17.66
C GLY A 106 6.85 -2.70 -18.43
N ALA A 107 6.90 -2.64 -19.77
CA ALA A 107 7.17 -3.80 -20.61
C ALA A 107 8.64 -4.24 -20.48
N ARG A 108 9.58 -3.30 -20.56
CA ARG A 108 11.01 -3.58 -20.30
C ARG A 108 11.24 -4.04 -18.87
N ALA A 109 10.58 -3.42 -17.91
CA ALA A 109 10.67 -3.86 -16.52
C ALA A 109 10.20 -5.31 -16.35
N ALA A 110 9.09 -5.69 -17.01
CA ALA A 110 8.59 -7.07 -16.96
C ALA A 110 9.58 -8.09 -17.52
N LEU A 111 10.25 -7.76 -18.65
CA LEU A 111 11.29 -8.63 -19.22
C LEU A 111 12.48 -8.86 -18.28
N TRP A 112 12.95 -7.81 -17.61
CA TRP A 112 14.06 -7.92 -16.66
C TRP A 112 13.64 -8.63 -15.38
N PHE A 113 12.42 -8.37 -14.86
CA PHE A 113 11.89 -9.15 -13.73
C PHE A 113 11.69 -10.62 -14.09
N GLU A 114 11.24 -10.95 -15.29
CA GLU A 114 11.10 -12.32 -15.75
C GLU A 114 12.46 -13.05 -15.74
N ARG A 115 13.49 -12.43 -16.30
CA ARG A 115 14.85 -13.00 -16.37
C ARG A 115 15.40 -13.29 -14.97
N ALA A 116 15.32 -12.30 -14.08
CA ALA A 116 15.77 -12.45 -12.69
C ALA A 116 14.94 -13.49 -11.92
N ALA A 117 13.62 -13.50 -12.09
CA ALA A 117 12.72 -14.44 -11.41
C ALA A 117 12.97 -15.89 -11.83
N LYS A 118 13.25 -16.14 -13.12
CA LYS A 118 13.64 -17.46 -13.65
C LYS A 118 14.96 -17.94 -13.08
N GLN A 119 15.89 -17.04 -12.76
CA GLN A 119 17.15 -17.34 -12.09
C GLN A 119 17.00 -17.55 -10.57
N GLY A 120 15.80 -17.31 -10.02
CA GLY A 120 15.52 -17.55 -8.60
C GLY A 120 15.66 -16.32 -7.71
N GLU A 121 15.86 -15.11 -8.26
CA GLU A 121 15.97 -13.91 -7.46
C GLU A 121 14.63 -13.62 -6.76
N PRO A 122 14.62 -13.57 -5.39
CA PRO A 122 13.35 -13.59 -4.64
C PRO A 122 12.47 -12.35 -4.82
N GLN A 123 13.07 -11.16 -4.95
CA GLN A 123 12.31 -9.92 -5.15
C GLN A 123 11.71 -9.87 -6.56
N ALA A 124 12.47 -10.32 -7.58
CA ALA A 124 11.96 -10.44 -8.94
C ALA A 124 10.84 -11.47 -9.02
N GLN A 125 10.96 -12.62 -8.31
CA GLN A 125 9.89 -13.61 -8.22
C GLN A 125 8.60 -13.00 -7.69
N LEU A 126 8.67 -12.16 -6.65
CA LEU A 126 7.50 -11.44 -6.16
C LEU A 126 6.93 -10.48 -7.23
N ARG A 127 7.78 -9.64 -7.81
CA ARG A 127 7.35 -8.59 -8.75
C ARG A 127 6.77 -9.19 -10.03
N TYR A 128 7.48 -10.15 -10.62
CA TYR A 128 7.00 -10.84 -11.82
C TYR A 128 5.75 -11.67 -11.55
N GLY A 129 5.70 -12.35 -10.39
CA GLY A 129 4.51 -13.08 -9.95
C GLY A 129 3.27 -12.20 -9.85
N LEU A 130 3.39 -11.00 -9.31
CA LEU A 130 2.30 -10.01 -9.25
C LEU A 130 1.90 -9.51 -10.64
N MET A 131 2.87 -9.27 -11.53
CA MET A 131 2.59 -8.86 -12.92
C MET A 131 1.80 -9.94 -13.67
N LEU A 132 2.20 -11.21 -13.53
CA LEU A 132 1.49 -12.34 -14.12
C LEU A 132 0.09 -12.51 -13.56
N PHE A 133 -0.07 -12.33 -12.25
CA PHE A 133 -1.34 -12.49 -11.58
C PHE A 133 -2.36 -11.45 -12.04
N ASP A 134 -1.94 -10.18 -12.14
CA ASP A 134 -2.79 -9.06 -12.53
C ASP A 134 -2.91 -8.90 -14.06
N GLY A 135 -1.99 -9.48 -14.84
CA GLY A 135 -1.88 -9.26 -16.28
C GLY A 135 -1.25 -7.89 -16.63
N ASN A 136 -0.54 -7.25 -15.70
CA ASN A 136 0.08 -5.94 -15.93
C ASN A 136 1.40 -6.10 -16.68
N PHE A 137 1.50 -5.53 -17.87
CA PHE A 137 2.68 -5.57 -18.76
C PHE A 137 3.07 -6.95 -19.27
N VAL A 138 2.31 -7.99 -18.93
CA VAL A 138 2.48 -9.37 -19.41
C VAL A 138 1.11 -10.01 -19.60
N LYS A 139 1.05 -11.06 -20.43
CA LYS A 139 -0.18 -11.86 -20.53
C LYS A 139 -0.53 -12.46 -19.17
N GLN A 140 -1.75 -12.25 -18.71
CA GLN A 140 -2.22 -12.79 -17.45
C GLN A 140 -2.07 -14.30 -17.37
N ASN A 141 -1.45 -14.76 -16.27
CA ASN A 141 -1.36 -16.18 -15.90
C ASN A 141 -1.33 -16.29 -14.38
N GLN A 142 -2.51 -16.38 -13.79
CA GLN A 142 -2.67 -16.39 -12.32
C GLN A 142 -1.99 -17.58 -11.65
N GLU A 143 -2.01 -18.75 -12.30
CA GLU A 143 -1.39 -19.95 -11.75
C GLU A 143 0.14 -19.81 -11.67
N LEU A 144 0.77 -19.37 -12.76
CA LEU A 144 2.21 -19.12 -12.78
C LEU A 144 2.59 -17.96 -11.83
N GLY A 145 1.76 -16.92 -11.77
CA GLY A 145 1.92 -15.80 -10.86
C GLY A 145 1.94 -16.25 -9.39
N GLU A 146 0.97 -17.11 -9.02
CA GLU A 146 0.94 -17.70 -7.67
C GLU A 146 2.20 -18.53 -7.37
N GLN A 147 2.68 -19.32 -8.33
CA GLN A 147 3.91 -20.11 -8.13
C GLN A 147 5.11 -19.25 -7.83
N PHE A 148 5.30 -18.12 -8.55
CA PHE A 148 6.38 -17.19 -8.29
C PHE A 148 6.22 -16.46 -6.95
N ILE A 149 5.02 -16.00 -6.60
CA ILE A 149 4.74 -15.39 -5.29
C ILE A 149 5.07 -16.37 -4.16
N ARG A 150 4.68 -17.64 -4.30
CA ARG A 150 4.98 -18.69 -3.31
C ARG A 150 6.49 -18.96 -3.17
N LYS A 151 7.25 -18.96 -4.28
CA LYS A 151 8.71 -19.06 -4.23
C LYS A 151 9.32 -17.91 -3.44
N SER A 152 8.87 -16.69 -3.67
CA SER A 152 9.31 -15.50 -2.92
C SER A 152 8.97 -15.59 -1.42
N VAL A 153 7.78 -16.09 -1.07
CA VAL A 153 7.40 -16.37 0.33
C VAL A 153 8.36 -17.37 0.97
N ASN A 154 8.67 -18.46 0.27
CA ASN A 154 9.59 -19.49 0.78
C ASN A 154 11.03 -18.98 0.93
N ALA A 155 11.42 -18.00 0.13
CA ALA A 155 12.70 -17.31 0.25
C ALA A 155 12.72 -16.24 1.36
N GLY A 156 11.61 -16.00 2.06
CA GLY A 156 11.53 -15.09 3.19
C GLY A 156 11.38 -13.61 2.85
N VAL A 157 10.97 -13.27 1.63
CA VAL A 157 10.70 -11.87 1.26
C VAL A 157 9.53 -11.35 2.09
N LYS A 158 9.78 -10.34 2.92
CA LYS A 158 8.77 -9.85 3.89
C LYS A 158 7.48 -9.34 3.24
N GLU A 159 7.57 -8.64 2.13
CA GLU A 159 6.41 -8.13 1.39
C GLU A 159 5.59 -9.28 0.76
N ALA A 160 6.23 -10.40 0.43
CA ALA A 160 5.56 -11.55 -0.17
C ALA A 160 4.51 -12.18 0.76
N TYR A 161 4.70 -12.10 2.07
CA TYR A 161 3.73 -12.62 3.04
C TYR A 161 2.39 -11.87 2.96
N PHE A 162 2.44 -10.55 2.79
CA PHE A 162 1.23 -9.75 2.57
C PHE A 162 0.51 -10.17 1.29
N TYR A 163 1.22 -10.18 0.16
CA TYR A 163 0.63 -10.50 -1.13
C TYR A 163 0.09 -11.92 -1.20
N TYR A 164 0.77 -12.89 -0.57
CA TYR A 164 0.28 -14.26 -0.52
C TYR A 164 -0.99 -14.39 0.32
N GLY A 165 -1.08 -13.72 1.45
CA GLY A 165 -2.32 -13.62 2.23
C GLY A 165 -3.47 -13.02 1.42
N GLN A 166 -3.22 -11.94 0.66
CA GLN A 166 -4.23 -11.34 -0.23
C GLN A 166 -4.67 -12.29 -1.35
N LEU A 167 -3.73 -13.04 -1.90
CA LEU A 167 -4.03 -14.04 -2.93
C LEU A 167 -4.97 -15.14 -2.42
N LEU A 168 -4.78 -15.63 -1.20
CA LEU A 168 -5.68 -16.62 -0.58
C LEU A 168 -7.10 -16.06 -0.43
N LEU A 169 -7.23 -14.83 0.02
CA LEU A 169 -8.53 -14.15 0.15
C LEU A 169 -9.21 -13.96 -1.22
N TYR A 170 -8.45 -13.57 -2.23
CA TYR A 170 -8.95 -13.41 -3.59
C TYR A 170 -9.51 -14.74 -4.14
N LYS A 171 -8.76 -15.83 -4.03
CA LYS A 171 -9.21 -17.16 -4.49
C LYS A 171 -10.51 -17.57 -3.81
N ALA A 172 -10.60 -17.42 -2.50
CA ALA A 172 -11.82 -17.73 -1.76
C ALA A 172 -13.02 -16.88 -2.21
N SER A 173 -12.80 -15.61 -2.57
CA SER A 173 -13.85 -14.73 -3.09
C SER A 173 -14.35 -15.17 -4.47
N GLN A 174 -13.46 -15.65 -5.35
CA GLN A 174 -13.83 -16.17 -6.66
C GLN A 174 -14.62 -17.49 -6.55
N GLU A 175 -14.20 -18.39 -5.68
CA GLU A 175 -14.91 -19.65 -5.41
C GLU A 175 -16.32 -19.40 -4.86
N LYS A 176 -16.51 -18.38 -4.03
CA LYS A 176 -17.82 -17.99 -3.51
C LYS A 176 -18.77 -17.53 -4.59
N GLN A 177 -18.28 -16.85 -5.63
CA GLN A 177 -19.09 -16.41 -6.77
C GLN A 177 -19.51 -17.58 -7.66
N THR A 178 -18.65 -18.59 -7.82
CA THR A 178 -18.91 -19.74 -8.70
C THR A 178 -19.72 -20.85 -8.04
N LEU A 179 -19.60 -21.01 -6.71
CA LEU A 179 -20.23 -22.08 -5.91
C LEU A 179 -20.91 -21.50 -4.65
N PRO A 180 -22.05 -20.80 -4.78
CA PRO A 180 -22.75 -20.24 -3.63
C PRO A 180 -23.37 -21.33 -2.74
N GLY A 181 -23.19 -21.22 -1.41
CA GLY A 181 -23.78 -22.14 -0.41
C GLY A 181 -23.07 -22.11 0.92
N VAL A 182 -23.60 -22.86 1.92
CA VAL A 182 -23.03 -22.88 3.29
C VAL A 182 -21.55 -23.32 3.30
N SER A 183 -21.16 -24.22 2.40
CA SER A 183 -19.76 -24.65 2.25
C SER A 183 -18.82 -23.53 1.78
N SER A 184 -19.35 -22.48 1.11
CA SER A 184 -18.54 -21.33 0.68
C SER A 184 -18.13 -20.42 1.83
N GLN A 185 -18.98 -20.28 2.84
CA GLN A 185 -18.68 -19.44 4.01
C GLN A 185 -17.62 -20.08 4.93
N SER A 186 -17.63 -21.39 5.04
CA SER A 186 -16.58 -22.12 5.79
C SER A 186 -15.23 -21.99 5.12
N ARG A 187 -15.18 -22.14 3.78
CA ARG A 187 -13.93 -21.97 3.00
C ARG A 187 -13.40 -20.53 3.03
N GLU A 188 -14.30 -19.56 2.94
CA GLU A 188 -13.92 -18.14 3.08
C GLU A 188 -13.29 -17.88 4.46
N ASN A 189 -13.90 -18.40 5.53
CA ASN A 189 -13.37 -18.26 6.87
C ASN A 189 -11.99 -18.95 7.03
N GLU A 190 -11.82 -20.14 6.47
CA GLU A 190 -10.52 -20.81 6.44
C GLU A 190 -9.45 -19.99 5.71
N ALA A 191 -9.80 -19.40 4.56
CA ALA A 191 -8.90 -18.53 3.81
C ALA A 191 -8.52 -17.28 4.63
N ILE A 192 -9.46 -16.69 5.39
CA ILE A 192 -9.19 -15.55 6.27
C ILE A 192 -8.21 -15.96 7.40
N GLU A 193 -8.38 -17.11 8.01
CA GLU A 193 -7.45 -17.61 9.05
C GLU A 193 -6.06 -17.90 8.48
N GLN A 194 -5.98 -18.47 7.29
CA GLN A 194 -4.70 -18.69 6.62
C GLN A 194 -4.04 -17.35 6.21
N ALA A 195 -4.80 -16.41 5.67
CA ALA A 195 -4.30 -15.08 5.35
C ALA A 195 -3.79 -14.36 6.61
N LEU A 196 -4.53 -14.44 7.72
CA LEU A 196 -4.08 -13.88 9.01
C LEU A 196 -2.73 -14.46 9.44
N LYS A 197 -2.54 -15.77 9.31
CA LYS A 197 -1.27 -16.43 9.65
C LYS A 197 -0.11 -15.86 8.82
N TRP A 198 -0.30 -15.62 7.52
CA TRP A 198 0.72 -15.06 6.65
C TRP A 198 0.95 -13.57 6.93
N HIS A 199 -0.11 -12.81 7.14
CA HIS A 199 0.00 -11.40 7.52
C HIS A 199 0.73 -11.21 8.86
N LEU A 200 0.48 -12.07 9.86
CA LEU A 200 1.23 -12.03 11.11
C LEU A 200 2.72 -12.33 10.94
N LYS A 201 3.09 -13.25 10.02
CA LYS A 201 4.50 -13.48 9.69
C LYS A 201 5.16 -12.26 9.05
N GLY A 202 4.49 -11.61 8.09
CA GLY A 202 4.98 -10.37 7.49
C GLY A 202 5.09 -9.24 8.52
N ALA A 203 4.09 -9.09 9.38
CA ALA A 203 4.09 -8.11 10.46
C ALA A 203 5.26 -8.30 11.44
N ALA A 204 5.60 -9.55 11.77
CA ALA A 204 6.75 -9.88 12.63
C ALA A 204 8.10 -9.47 12.00
N LEU A 205 8.17 -9.39 10.67
CA LEU A 205 9.32 -8.89 9.92
C LEU A 205 9.25 -7.37 9.66
N GLY A 206 8.28 -6.67 10.24
CA GLY A 206 8.10 -5.22 10.08
C GLY A 206 7.43 -4.82 8.77
N ASP A 207 6.72 -5.72 8.08
CA ASP A 207 5.91 -5.33 6.92
C ASP A 207 4.64 -4.59 7.37
N ALA A 208 4.54 -3.32 7.00
CA ALA A 208 3.47 -2.43 7.43
C ALA A 208 2.10 -2.78 6.83
N GLU A 209 2.07 -3.23 5.57
CA GLU A 209 0.83 -3.66 4.90
C GLU A 209 0.30 -4.95 5.54
N ALA A 210 1.18 -5.91 5.83
CA ALA A 210 0.82 -7.14 6.52
C ALA A 210 0.32 -6.87 7.95
N ALA A 211 1.00 -5.99 8.70
CA ALA A 211 0.57 -5.61 10.04
C ALA A 211 -0.82 -4.94 10.02
N PHE A 212 -1.06 -4.03 9.08
CA PHE A 212 -2.36 -3.39 8.91
C PHE A 212 -3.46 -4.38 8.51
N ALA A 213 -3.16 -5.31 7.57
CA ALA A 213 -4.10 -6.33 7.15
C ALA A 213 -4.47 -7.29 8.30
N ALA A 214 -3.48 -7.76 9.08
CA ALA A 214 -3.71 -8.57 10.26
C ALA A 214 -4.54 -7.83 11.32
N ALA A 215 -4.24 -6.55 11.57
CA ALA A 215 -5.01 -5.72 12.50
C ALA A 215 -6.49 -5.64 12.10
N LYS A 216 -6.79 -5.48 10.82
CA LYS A 216 -8.17 -5.47 10.31
C LYS A 216 -8.89 -6.78 10.61
N ILE A 217 -8.26 -7.92 10.31
CA ILE A 217 -8.85 -9.24 10.56
C ILE A 217 -9.13 -9.41 12.06
N LEU A 218 -8.15 -9.13 12.93
CA LEU A 218 -8.33 -9.26 14.38
C LEU A 218 -9.38 -8.30 14.93
N SER A 219 -9.51 -7.11 14.38
CA SER A 219 -10.51 -6.11 14.81
C SER A 219 -11.95 -6.51 14.51
N LEU A 220 -12.15 -7.31 13.46
CA LEU A 220 -13.47 -7.80 13.05
C LEU A 220 -13.79 -9.15 13.69
N GLY A 221 -12.76 -9.96 13.97
CA GLY A 221 -12.89 -11.36 14.30
C GLY A 221 -13.24 -12.20 13.08
N THR A 222 -13.33 -13.52 13.27
CA THR A 222 -13.75 -14.50 12.26
C THR A 222 -14.80 -15.43 12.86
N LEU A 223 -15.33 -16.38 12.09
CA LEU A 223 -16.26 -17.38 12.64
C LEU A 223 -15.64 -18.22 13.77
N ASN A 224 -14.31 -18.44 13.70
CA ASN A 224 -13.59 -19.29 14.65
C ASN A 224 -12.81 -18.49 15.69
N ARG A 225 -12.78 -17.17 15.57
CA ARG A 225 -11.98 -16.28 16.42
C ARG A 225 -12.78 -15.03 16.81
N PRO A 226 -12.98 -14.76 18.09
CA PRO A 226 -13.60 -13.51 18.53
C PRO A 226 -12.72 -12.30 18.17
N LYS A 227 -13.31 -11.11 18.19
CA LYS A 227 -12.59 -9.86 18.03
C LYS A 227 -11.49 -9.73 19.08
N ASP A 228 -10.30 -9.34 18.64
CA ASP A 228 -9.15 -9.08 19.49
C ASP A 228 -8.62 -7.66 19.23
N GLU A 229 -9.30 -6.68 19.80
CA GLU A 229 -8.94 -5.28 19.63
C GLU A 229 -7.60 -4.92 20.26
N ARG A 230 -7.19 -5.64 21.32
CA ARG A 230 -5.89 -5.38 21.96
C ARG A 230 -4.73 -5.71 21.04
N ASN A 231 -4.72 -6.90 20.44
CA ASN A 231 -3.67 -7.28 19.51
C ASN A 231 -3.81 -6.57 18.16
N ALA A 232 -5.03 -6.27 17.72
CA ALA A 232 -5.24 -5.42 16.54
C ALA A 232 -4.61 -4.02 16.71
N ARG A 233 -4.76 -3.38 17.89
CA ARG A 233 -4.13 -2.09 18.18
C ARG A 233 -2.60 -2.18 18.15
N LYS A 234 -2.00 -3.20 18.73
CA LYS A 234 -0.54 -3.41 18.67
C LYS A 234 -0.04 -3.52 17.22
N LEU A 235 -0.79 -4.23 16.37
CA LEU A 235 -0.45 -4.35 14.95
C LEU A 235 -0.64 -3.02 14.19
N LEU A 236 -1.66 -2.22 14.53
CA LEU A 236 -1.79 -0.86 14.02
C LEU A 236 -0.60 0.01 14.44
N GLU A 237 -0.08 -0.17 15.67
CA GLU A 237 1.11 0.54 16.14
C GLU A 237 2.35 0.15 15.35
N VAL A 238 2.55 -1.16 15.08
CA VAL A 238 3.65 -1.64 14.21
C VAL A 238 3.55 -1.03 12.81
N ALA A 239 2.36 -1.06 12.19
CA ALA A 239 2.18 -0.48 10.87
C ALA A 239 2.38 1.04 10.86
N ALA A 240 1.89 1.75 11.88
CA ALA A 240 2.02 3.20 12.03
C ALA A 240 3.49 3.64 12.20
N GLN A 241 4.28 2.90 12.98
CA GLN A 241 5.72 3.14 13.17
C GLN A 241 6.51 2.94 11.88
N ASN A 242 6.04 2.08 10.98
CA ASN A 242 6.60 1.87 9.65
C ASN A 242 5.97 2.80 8.57
N ASN A 243 5.51 3.98 8.98
CA ASN A 243 4.97 5.04 8.12
C ASN A 243 3.78 4.65 7.24
N HIS A 244 2.95 3.69 7.68
CA HIS A 244 1.74 3.33 6.97
C HIS A 244 0.61 4.32 7.29
N LEU A 245 0.37 5.29 6.39
CA LEU A 245 -0.56 6.40 6.63
C LEU A 245 -1.98 5.96 7.01
N LYS A 246 -2.52 4.89 6.37
CA LYS A 246 -3.84 4.37 6.72
C LYS A 246 -3.87 3.78 8.14
N ALA A 247 -2.80 3.09 8.56
CA ALA A 247 -2.70 2.55 9.91
C ALA A 247 -2.60 3.68 10.94
N GLN A 248 -1.85 4.74 10.65
CA GLN A 248 -1.77 5.93 11.51
C GLN A 248 -3.14 6.58 11.69
N LEU A 249 -3.92 6.72 10.61
CA LEU A 249 -5.27 7.26 10.68
C LEU A 249 -6.20 6.37 11.53
N HIS A 250 -6.19 5.05 11.30
CA HIS A 250 -6.98 4.11 12.09
C HIS A 250 -6.55 4.09 13.57
N LEU A 251 -5.24 4.09 13.83
CA LEU A 251 -4.70 4.12 15.18
C LEU A 251 -5.13 5.39 15.91
N ALA A 252 -5.06 6.55 15.27
CA ALA A 252 -5.50 7.81 15.86
C ALA A 252 -6.98 7.75 16.27
N GLN A 253 -7.86 7.21 15.42
CA GLN A 253 -9.26 7.01 15.76
C GLN A 253 -9.45 6.06 16.96
N TRP A 254 -8.66 4.98 17.04
CA TRP A 254 -8.72 4.03 18.14
C TRP A 254 -8.19 4.62 19.45
N LEU A 255 -7.16 5.47 19.39
CA LEU A 255 -6.64 6.20 20.53
C LEU A 255 -7.67 7.20 21.10
N ILE A 256 -8.44 7.87 20.24
CA ILE A 256 -9.54 8.76 20.65
C ILE A 256 -10.68 7.96 21.31
N GLN A 257 -11.02 6.81 20.75
CA GLN A 257 -12.13 5.97 21.21
C GLN A 257 -11.77 5.09 22.43
N GLY A 258 -10.49 4.84 22.67
CA GLY A 258 -10.02 3.88 23.69
C GLY A 258 -10.18 2.42 23.26
N ARG A 259 -10.18 2.14 21.94
CA ARG A 259 -10.31 0.77 21.44
C ARG A 259 -9.00 0.01 21.61
N GLY A 260 -9.09 -1.19 22.12
CA GLY A 260 -7.92 -2.06 22.37
C GLY A 260 -6.98 -1.59 23.49
N GLY A 261 -7.32 -0.51 24.22
CA GLY A 261 -6.54 0.04 25.34
C GLY A 261 -7.04 1.44 25.75
N GLU A 262 -6.26 2.13 26.54
CA GLU A 262 -6.62 3.46 27.04
C GLU A 262 -6.64 4.50 25.91
N LYS A 263 -7.41 5.59 26.16
CA LYS A 263 -7.42 6.76 25.29
C LYS A 263 -6.09 7.51 25.41
N ASP A 264 -5.62 8.02 24.28
CA ASP A 264 -4.41 8.83 24.19
C ASP A 264 -4.63 9.93 23.14
N PHE A 265 -5.17 11.05 23.60
CA PHE A 265 -5.55 12.15 22.72
C PHE A 265 -4.33 12.89 22.14
N ASP A 266 -3.25 13.01 22.90
CA ASP A 266 -2.02 13.70 22.46
C ASP A 266 -1.37 12.91 21.31
N ARG A 267 -1.23 11.60 21.46
CA ARG A 267 -0.69 10.74 20.41
C ARG A 267 -1.60 10.71 19.18
N ALA A 268 -2.92 10.67 19.39
CA ALA A 268 -3.89 10.73 18.29
C ALA A 268 -3.76 12.04 17.49
N PHE A 269 -3.63 13.17 18.18
CA PHE A 269 -3.41 14.47 17.57
C PHE A 269 -2.15 14.50 16.70
N HIS A 270 -1.01 14.03 17.23
CA HIS A 270 0.25 13.99 16.47
C HIS A 270 0.19 13.09 15.24
N LEU A 271 -0.47 11.92 15.31
CA LEU A 271 -0.66 11.03 14.18
C LEU A 271 -1.54 11.68 13.10
N LEU A 272 -2.62 12.35 13.50
CA LEU A 272 -3.49 13.07 12.57
C LEU A 272 -2.81 14.29 11.95
N LEU A 273 -2.04 15.03 12.72
CA LEU A 273 -1.24 16.15 12.23
C LEU A 273 -0.24 15.70 11.17
N HIS A 274 0.52 14.62 11.46
CA HIS A 274 1.45 14.04 10.48
C HIS A 274 0.74 13.65 9.18
N ASN A 275 -0.40 12.96 9.25
CA ASN A 275 -1.17 12.59 8.06
C ASN A 275 -1.76 13.80 7.33
N ALA A 276 -2.26 14.78 8.06
CA ALA A 276 -2.87 15.98 7.49
C ALA A 276 -1.85 16.83 6.72
N THR A 277 -0.62 16.94 7.21
CA THR A 277 0.49 17.61 6.51
C THR A 277 0.95 16.84 5.25
N HIS A 278 0.71 15.53 5.19
CA HIS A 278 0.88 14.72 3.98
C HIS A 278 -0.36 14.73 3.06
N MET A 279 -1.22 15.73 3.22
CA MET A 279 -2.42 15.97 2.40
C MET A 279 -3.42 14.80 2.39
N VAL A 280 -3.47 14.02 3.49
CA VAL A 280 -4.47 12.96 3.68
C VAL A 280 -5.79 13.60 4.15
N ALA A 281 -6.73 13.82 3.23
CA ALA A 281 -7.95 14.56 3.50
C ALA A 281 -8.82 14.00 4.67
N PRO A 282 -8.99 12.67 4.85
CA PRO A 282 -9.65 12.15 6.06
C PRO A 282 -8.96 12.53 7.38
N ALA A 283 -7.63 12.64 7.38
CA ALA A 283 -6.88 13.11 8.54
C ALA A 283 -7.09 14.60 8.79
N GLN A 284 -7.15 15.41 7.74
CA GLN A 284 -7.47 16.85 7.83
C GLN A 284 -8.84 17.08 8.47
N ILE A 285 -9.87 16.30 8.07
CA ILE A 285 -11.21 16.35 8.69
C ILE A 285 -11.14 15.96 10.17
N SER A 286 -10.45 14.87 10.50
CA SER A 286 -10.33 14.39 11.87
C SER A 286 -9.57 15.40 12.74
N LEU A 287 -8.49 15.98 12.22
CA LEU A 287 -7.71 17.02 12.90
C LEU A 287 -8.51 18.32 13.10
N ALA A 288 -9.32 18.71 12.10
CA ALA A 288 -10.23 19.85 12.22
C ALA A 288 -11.22 19.67 13.39
N ARG A 289 -11.76 18.46 13.57
CA ARG A 289 -12.61 18.14 14.72
C ARG A 289 -11.86 18.24 16.04
N LEU A 290 -10.61 17.74 16.11
CA LEU A 290 -9.81 17.86 17.34
C LEU A 290 -9.56 19.31 17.71
N TYR A 291 -9.23 20.17 16.75
CA TYR A 291 -9.08 21.62 16.99
C TYR A 291 -10.40 22.29 17.39
N ARG A 292 -11.52 21.93 16.75
CA ARG A 292 -12.84 22.48 17.13
C ARG A 292 -13.21 22.13 18.57
N ASP A 293 -12.99 20.87 18.95
CA ASP A 293 -13.48 20.31 20.22
C ASP A 293 -12.42 20.42 21.34
N GLY A 294 -11.22 20.88 21.05
CA GLY A 294 -10.12 20.98 22.02
C GLY A 294 -9.64 19.63 22.55
N ILE A 295 -9.59 18.60 21.68
CA ILE A 295 -9.22 17.23 22.06
C ILE A 295 -7.74 17.00 21.68
N GLY A 296 -6.87 16.71 22.65
CA GLY A 296 -5.42 16.55 22.46
C GLY A 296 -4.71 17.84 22.05
N THR A 297 -5.40 18.97 22.07
CA THR A 297 -4.87 20.31 21.79
C THR A 297 -5.79 21.37 22.39
N LYS A 298 -5.32 22.61 22.42
CA LYS A 298 -6.19 23.75 22.74
C LYS A 298 -7.20 23.97 21.61
N GLY A 299 -8.46 24.17 21.95
CA GLY A 299 -9.51 24.50 20.99
C GLY A 299 -9.17 25.73 20.16
N ASP A 300 -9.26 25.61 18.84
CA ASP A 300 -8.99 26.68 17.87
C ASP A 300 -9.89 26.53 16.63
N THR A 301 -10.95 27.32 16.60
CA THR A 301 -11.93 27.29 15.51
C THR A 301 -11.33 27.76 14.17
N ILE A 302 -10.33 28.65 14.18
CA ILE A 302 -9.67 29.13 12.97
C ILE A 302 -8.83 27.99 12.36
N MET A 303 -8.04 27.29 13.19
CA MET A 303 -7.27 26.13 12.74
C MET A 303 -8.19 24.98 12.29
N ALA A 304 -9.30 24.76 13.00
CA ALA A 304 -10.32 23.79 12.59
C ALA A 304 -10.85 24.09 11.18
N ALA A 305 -11.22 25.34 10.94
CA ALA A 305 -11.69 25.78 9.63
C ALA A 305 -10.59 25.70 8.56
N ALA A 306 -9.34 26.05 8.88
CA ALA A 306 -8.21 25.98 7.95
C ALA A 306 -7.99 24.53 7.45
N TRP A 307 -7.92 23.56 8.36
CA TRP A 307 -7.80 22.14 7.99
C TRP A 307 -8.99 21.61 7.22
N TYR A 308 -10.21 22.05 7.57
CA TYR A 308 -11.39 21.66 6.82
C TYR A 308 -11.43 22.25 5.41
N LEU A 309 -10.99 23.49 5.22
CA LEU A 309 -10.86 24.11 3.88
C LEU A 309 -9.93 23.28 2.98
N LEU A 310 -8.78 22.81 3.48
CA LEU A 310 -7.88 21.93 2.72
C LEU A 310 -8.56 20.60 2.35
N ALA A 311 -9.33 20.00 3.25
CA ALA A 311 -10.09 18.79 2.95
C ALA A 311 -11.18 19.03 1.88
N LYS A 312 -11.80 20.23 1.85
CA LYS A 312 -12.77 20.62 0.80
C LYS A 312 -12.13 20.71 -0.57
N GLU A 313 -10.90 21.23 -0.69
CA GLU A 313 -10.14 21.24 -1.96
C GLU A 313 -9.94 19.82 -2.50
N ALA A 314 -9.77 18.83 -1.62
CA ALA A 314 -9.73 17.39 -1.97
C ALA A 314 -11.14 16.79 -2.18
N LYS A 315 -12.19 17.61 -2.36
CA LYS A 315 -13.59 17.22 -2.56
C LYS A 315 -14.19 16.39 -1.42
N MET A 316 -13.61 16.46 -0.22
CA MET A 316 -14.16 15.80 0.97
C MET A 316 -15.16 16.72 1.67
N GLN A 317 -16.26 16.14 2.15
CA GLN A 317 -17.33 16.86 2.87
C GLN A 317 -17.49 16.33 4.29
N ALA A 318 -17.70 17.24 5.23
CA ALA A 318 -18.03 16.95 6.63
C ALA A 318 -19.12 17.92 7.09
N PRO A 319 -20.40 17.48 7.14
CA PRO A 319 -21.54 18.36 7.44
C PRO A 319 -21.40 19.12 8.75
N ASP A 320 -20.84 18.50 9.77
CA ASP A 320 -20.60 19.11 11.09
C ASP A 320 -19.57 20.26 11.04
N LEU A 321 -18.55 20.15 10.20
CA LEU A 321 -17.55 21.20 9.98
C LEU A 321 -18.05 22.27 8.99
N GLU A 322 -18.92 21.90 8.07
CA GLU A 322 -19.58 22.85 7.18
C GLU A 322 -20.49 23.82 7.96
N ILE A 323 -21.28 23.29 8.91
CA ILE A 323 -22.09 24.11 9.82
C ILE A 323 -21.21 25.06 10.64
N MET A 324 -20.09 24.57 11.17
CA MET A 324 -19.12 25.41 11.88
C MET A 324 -18.63 26.54 10.99
N LEU A 325 -18.23 26.22 9.74
CA LEU A 325 -17.70 27.21 8.78
C LEU A 325 -18.76 28.25 8.40
N GLN A 326 -20.02 27.85 8.25
CA GLN A 326 -21.15 28.74 7.96
C GLN A 326 -21.45 29.70 9.12
N GLY A 327 -21.24 29.27 10.37
CA GLY A 327 -21.41 30.09 11.57
C GLY A 327 -20.31 31.12 11.79
N MET A 328 -19.20 31.08 11.06
CA MET A 328 -18.09 32.03 11.18
C MET A 328 -18.40 33.37 10.49
N ASP A 329 -17.97 34.47 11.09
CA ASP A 329 -17.98 35.78 10.46
C ASP A 329 -16.91 35.89 9.32
N ASN A 330 -16.98 36.97 8.53
CA ASN A 330 -16.06 37.17 7.41
C ASN A 330 -14.58 37.28 7.85
N THR A 331 -14.33 37.93 8.96
CA THR A 331 -12.96 38.09 9.49
C THR A 331 -12.37 36.74 9.92
N GLN A 332 -13.17 35.89 10.55
CA GLN A 332 -12.76 34.55 10.94
C GLN A 332 -12.48 33.68 9.71
N ARG A 333 -13.36 33.74 8.68
CA ARG A 333 -13.15 32.99 7.40
C ARG A 333 -11.89 33.42 6.68
N GLU A 334 -11.61 34.74 6.61
CA GLU A 334 -10.38 35.25 6.01
C GLU A 334 -9.12 34.77 6.75
N LYS A 335 -9.15 34.76 8.09
CA LYS A 335 -8.07 34.21 8.92
C LYS A 335 -7.87 32.71 8.64
N ALA A 336 -8.95 31.95 8.60
CA ALA A 336 -8.89 30.53 8.31
C ALA A 336 -8.32 30.24 6.91
N GLN A 337 -8.68 31.01 5.90
CA GLN A 337 -8.11 30.92 4.56
C GLN A 337 -6.60 31.22 4.52
N LYS A 338 -6.17 32.26 5.26
CA LYS A 338 -4.74 32.59 5.37
C LYS A 338 -3.96 31.49 6.06
N GLU A 339 -4.51 30.90 7.13
CA GLU A 339 -3.86 29.75 7.78
C GLU A 339 -3.84 28.51 6.89
N ALA A 340 -4.92 28.21 6.15
CA ALA A 340 -4.95 27.10 5.20
C ALA A 340 -3.85 27.20 4.13
N ILE A 341 -3.58 28.43 3.62
CA ILE A 341 -2.50 28.64 2.65
C ILE A 341 -1.13 28.34 3.26
N LYS A 342 -0.90 28.71 4.54
CA LYS A 342 0.38 28.42 5.22
C LYS A 342 0.61 26.92 5.47
N LEU A 343 -0.46 26.14 5.54
CA LEU A 343 -0.41 24.69 5.77
C LEU A 343 -0.15 23.90 4.48
N LEU A 344 -0.20 24.54 3.32
CA LEU A 344 0.16 23.90 2.06
C LEU A 344 1.67 23.59 2.03
N PRO A 345 2.07 22.43 1.50
CA PRO A 345 3.48 22.12 1.35
C PRO A 345 4.15 23.12 0.40
N VAL A 346 5.28 23.66 0.82
CA VAL A 346 6.15 24.48 -0.02
C VAL A 346 6.93 23.53 -0.92
N PHE A 347 6.63 23.52 -2.22
CA PHE A 347 7.32 22.72 -3.22
C PHE A 347 8.58 23.46 -3.73
#